data_f3887888fb6a1d736fd4dfa7ff86f538
#
_entry.id   f3887888fb6a1d736fd4dfa7ff86f538
#
_cell.length_a   1.000
_cell.length_b   1.000
_cell.length_c   1.000
_cell.angle_alpha   90.00
_cell.angle_beta   90.00
_cell.angle_gamma   90.00
#
_symmetry.space_group_name_H-M   'P 1'
#
loop_
_entity.id
_entity.type
_entity.pdbx_description
1 polymer ?
#
loop_
_entity_poly.entity_id
_entity_poly.type
_entity_poly.pdbx_seq_one_letter_code
_entity_poly.pdbx_strand_id
1 'polypeptide(L)'
;MLFHSWYFILFAVAVVGLYYAVPVGRENAWGGKFRRVLILGASLYFYAVWRPEYLALILATIGVDYMMARLIERFGRSADVKANIKRRIALAVSLCFDLGLLFAFKYLGFFEETWNTLVAPWMGKPLNLPKLLLPMGISFYTFQSLSYVIDVYRGKIPACRNIANYALYVTFFPQLVAGPIERAPHLMPQLALEHRFDVADLQAGMFRIMQGFFKKAVLADHLGVFVDAVFNQVAAGYAMQMSPLDLAIAGVCFTFQIYFDFSGYSDIAIGIARIFGVRLMENFNAPLLATSIYDFWKRWHISLTSWFREYVYFSLGGSRKGRPLAVVNVLIVFFLSGLWHGAAWTFVAWGVCHGVAYVLERPWRKLPVKYPWLGRIKTFALVVLFFTLFRAPDFASWVNYMAALFNFGSFGDVVDAFRSAIWGGVAVPRAVLVSCAVGLSIWGARALITRGGSRGAVVGDEPGAWRWTWSLVYLLAIIFLGRFSGQGFIYFQF
;
A
#
# COMPACT_ATOMS: atom_id res chain seq x y z
N MET A 1 9.23 8.44 11.81
CA MET A 1 8.12 9.40 12.10
C MET A 1 6.84 8.89 11.43
N LEU A 2 5.70 8.97 12.13
CA LEU A 2 4.39 8.70 11.49
C LEU A 2 3.86 9.99 10.86
N PHE A 3 3.23 9.91 9.68
CA PHE A 3 2.72 11.09 8.97
C PHE A 3 1.67 11.89 9.75
N HIS A 4 0.92 11.25 10.64
CA HIS A 4 -0.08 11.88 11.49
C HIS A 4 0.47 12.40 12.84
N SER A 5 1.78 12.36 13.05
CA SER A 5 2.41 12.89 14.27
C SER A 5 2.74 14.38 14.14
N TRP A 6 2.65 15.11 15.25
CA TRP A 6 3.06 16.52 15.32
C TRP A 6 4.51 16.73 14.89
N TYR A 7 5.40 15.79 15.25
CA TYR A 7 6.80 15.83 14.85
C TYR A 7 6.96 15.81 13.31
N PHE A 8 6.11 15.02 12.62
CA PHE A 8 6.15 14.98 11.17
C PHE A 8 5.63 16.28 10.55
N ILE A 9 4.57 16.86 11.09
CA ILE A 9 4.01 18.13 10.59
C ILE A 9 5.06 19.24 10.70
N LEU A 10 5.70 19.38 11.87
CA LEU A 10 6.77 20.36 12.08
C LEU A 10 7.95 20.11 11.14
N PHE A 11 8.37 18.86 11.01
CA PHE A 11 9.42 18.46 10.06
C PHE A 11 9.07 18.83 8.62
N ALA A 12 7.85 18.50 8.14
CA ALA A 12 7.43 18.79 6.79
C ALA A 12 7.36 20.30 6.52
N VAL A 13 6.81 21.08 7.46
CA VAL A 13 6.77 22.54 7.35
C VAL A 13 8.17 23.15 7.29
N ALA A 14 9.09 22.68 8.14
CA ALA A 14 10.48 23.16 8.15
C ALA A 14 11.18 22.82 6.83
N VAL A 15 11.04 21.60 6.33
CA VAL A 15 11.68 21.18 5.06
C VAL A 15 11.11 21.94 3.88
N VAL A 16 9.79 22.14 3.80
CA VAL A 16 9.14 22.93 2.73
C VAL A 16 9.61 24.39 2.81
N GLY A 17 9.62 24.99 4.01
CA GLY A 17 10.08 26.36 4.21
C GLY A 17 11.53 26.55 3.76
N LEU A 18 12.46 25.68 4.18
CA LEU A 18 13.87 25.72 3.77
C LEU A 18 14.03 25.46 2.26
N TYR A 19 13.23 24.56 1.70
CA TYR A 19 13.30 24.23 0.28
C TYR A 19 12.98 25.46 -0.59
N TYR A 20 11.95 26.22 -0.26
CA TYR A 20 11.55 27.39 -1.05
C TYR A 20 12.23 28.69 -0.63
N ALA A 21 12.86 28.74 0.57
CA ALA A 21 13.64 29.90 1.00
C ALA A 21 14.87 30.15 0.10
N VAL A 22 15.42 29.09 -0.52
CA VAL A 22 16.55 29.22 -1.44
C VAL A 22 16.05 29.37 -2.88
N PRO A 23 16.28 30.53 -3.54
CA PRO A 23 15.83 30.75 -4.91
C PRO A 23 16.58 29.85 -5.90
N VAL A 24 15.88 29.44 -6.95
CA VAL A 24 16.44 28.66 -8.08
C VAL A 24 16.30 29.48 -9.38
N GLY A 25 17.27 29.33 -10.30
CA GLY A 25 17.23 30.00 -11.58
C GLY A 25 18.58 29.89 -12.31
N ARG A 26 18.64 30.38 -13.56
CA ARG A 26 19.86 30.31 -14.39
C ARG A 26 21.08 30.93 -13.72
N GLU A 27 20.91 31.95 -12.91
CA GLU A 27 21.97 32.64 -12.19
C GLU A 27 22.34 31.98 -10.86
N ASN A 28 21.54 31.00 -10.37
CA ASN A 28 21.74 30.36 -9.07
C ASN A 28 21.77 28.83 -9.18
N ALA A 29 22.79 28.30 -9.89
CA ALA A 29 23.00 26.86 -10.02
C ALA A 29 23.24 26.15 -8.68
N TRP A 30 23.66 26.89 -7.62
CA TRP A 30 23.85 26.37 -6.28
C TRP A 30 22.49 26.04 -5.61
N GLY A 31 21.46 26.85 -5.85
CA GLY A 31 20.14 26.66 -5.27
C GLY A 31 19.51 25.31 -5.60
N GLY A 32 19.60 24.86 -6.85
CA GLY A 32 19.09 23.53 -7.25
C GLY A 32 19.88 22.37 -6.64
N LYS A 33 21.20 22.50 -6.49
CA LYS A 33 22.02 21.51 -5.77
C LYS A 33 21.65 21.48 -4.29
N PHE A 34 21.53 22.63 -3.64
CA PHE A 34 21.13 22.73 -2.24
C PHE A 34 19.78 22.05 -1.99
N ARG A 35 18.76 22.34 -2.80
CA ARG A 35 17.43 21.74 -2.65
C ARG A 35 17.46 20.20 -2.75
N ARG A 36 18.22 19.64 -3.69
CA ARG A 36 18.39 18.19 -3.79
C ARG A 36 19.08 17.58 -2.57
N VAL A 37 20.15 18.23 -2.08
CA VAL A 37 20.85 17.81 -0.86
C VAL A 37 19.95 17.94 0.37
N LEU A 38 19.18 19.01 0.46
CA LEU A 38 18.21 19.22 1.55
C LEU A 38 17.16 18.09 1.59
N ILE A 39 16.51 17.77 0.45
CA ILE A 39 15.51 16.71 0.41
C ILE A 39 16.14 15.35 0.70
N LEU A 40 17.35 15.07 0.17
CA LEU A 40 18.07 13.83 0.48
C LEU A 40 18.38 13.73 1.97
N GLY A 41 18.95 14.78 2.57
CA GLY A 41 19.23 14.82 4.00
C GLY A 41 17.98 14.68 4.86
N ALA A 42 16.91 15.39 4.50
CA ALA A 42 15.60 15.26 5.14
C ALA A 42 15.04 13.82 5.04
N SER A 43 15.20 13.18 3.89
CA SER A 43 14.73 11.80 3.68
C SER A 43 15.51 10.79 4.52
N LEU A 44 16.84 10.92 4.57
CA LEU A 44 17.67 10.08 5.42
C LEU A 44 17.39 10.31 6.90
N TYR A 45 17.21 11.58 7.32
CA TYR A 45 16.80 11.90 8.69
C TYR A 45 15.43 11.33 9.04
N PHE A 46 14.44 11.48 8.15
CA PHE A 46 13.10 10.91 8.35
C PHE A 46 13.13 9.40 8.61
N TYR A 47 13.99 8.69 7.88
CA TYR A 47 14.17 7.24 8.05
C TYR A 47 14.94 6.91 9.34
N ALA A 48 16.02 7.64 9.63
CA ALA A 48 16.88 7.42 10.78
C ALA A 48 16.16 7.65 12.13
N VAL A 49 15.18 8.57 12.19
CA VAL A 49 14.40 8.83 13.42
C VAL A 49 13.64 7.60 13.91
N TRP A 50 13.32 6.65 13.04
CA TRP A 50 12.68 5.41 13.48
C TRP A 50 13.71 4.46 14.12
N ARG A 51 14.76 4.12 13.41
CA ARG A 51 15.88 3.27 13.86
C ARG A 51 17.12 3.61 13.04
N PRO A 52 18.09 4.31 13.61
CA PRO A 52 19.27 4.76 12.84
C PRO A 52 20.12 3.60 12.31
N GLU A 53 20.15 2.45 12.99
CA GLU A 53 20.89 1.25 12.55
C GLU A 53 20.38 0.71 11.21
N TYR A 54 19.10 0.89 10.90
CA TYR A 54 18.54 0.42 9.62
C TYR A 54 18.82 1.36 8.43
N LEU A 55 19.36 2.56 8.72
CA LEU A 55 19.88 3.43 7.66
C LEU A 55 21.00 2.72 6.88
N ALA A 56 21.82 1.90 7.56
CA ALA A 56 22.86 1.12 6.92
C ALA A 56 22.30 0.13 5.86
N LEU A 57 21.13 -0.48 6.13
CA LEU A 57 20.51 -1.43 5.17
C LEU A 57 20.06 -0.74 3.89
N ILE A 58 19.36 0.39 4.00
CA ILE A 58 18.89 1.11 2.82
C ILE A 58 20.07 1.72 2.04
N LEU A 59 21.11 2.18 2.72
CA LEU A 59 22.32 2.65 2.07
C LEU A 59 23.10 1.53 1.37
N ALA A 60 23.13 0.32 1.96
CA ALA A 60 23.72 -0.87 1.33
C ALA A 60 22.94 -1.26 0.05
N THR A 61 21.60 -1.31 0.11
CA THR A 61 20.74 -1.52 -1.07
C THR A 61 21.05 -0.49 -2.17
N ILE A 62 21.08 0.80 -1.82
CA ILE A 62 21.42 1.88 -2.75
C ILE A 62 22.80 1.66 -3.37
N GLY A 63 23.81 1.33 -2.57
CA GLY A 63 25.16 1.09 -3.03
C GLY A 63 25.29 -0.09 -3.99
N VAL A 64 24.70 -1.23 -3.61
CA VAL A 64 24.74 -2.45 -4.44
C VAL A 64 24.02 -2.22 -5.76
N ASP A 65 22.79 -1.70 -5.74
CA ASP A 65 21.98 -1.53 -6.95
C ASP A 65 22.56 -0.48 -7.88
N TYR A 66 23.08 0.62 -7.33
CA TYR A 66 23.79 1.62 -8.12
C TYR A 66 25.00 1.01 -8.84
N MET A 67 25.84 0.25 -8.13
CA MET A 67 27.01 -0.40 -8.73
C MET A 67 26.60 -1.45 -9.78
N MET A 68 25.63 -2.30 -9.48
CA MET A 68 25.17 -3.33 -10.39
C MET A 68 24.53 -2.73 -11.65
N ALA A 69 23.72 -1.69 -11.52
CA ALA A 69 23.14 -0.99 -12.66
C ALA A 69 24.21 -0.37 -13.56
N ARG A 70 25.27 0.24 -12.97
CA ARG A 70 26.42 0.78 -13.72
C ARG A 70 27.21 -0.32 -14.44
N LEU A 71 27.38 -1.47 -13.81
CA LEU A 71 28.04 -2.62 -14.45
C LEU A 71 27.20 -3.19 -15.59
N ILE A 72 25.88 -3.31 -15.41
CA ILE A 72 24.92 -3.74 -16.44
C ILE A 72 25.01 -2.83 -17.68
N GLU A 73 25.04 -1.51 -17.48
CA GLU A 73 25.16 -0.55 -18.57
C GLU A 73 26.55 -0.65 -19.24
N ARG A 74 27.64 -0.73 -18.44
CA ARG A 74 29.03 -0.81 -18.95
C ARG A 74 29.25 -2.01 -19.86
N PHE A 75 28.69 -3.18 -19.50
CA PHE A 75 28.80 -4.36 -20.33
C PHE A 75 27.92 -4.31 -21.58
N GLY A 76 26.90 -3.43 -21.59
CA GLY A 76 26.03 -3.19 -22.73
C GLY A 76 25.26 -4.43 -23.20
N ARG A 77 24.47 -4.26 -24.26
CA ARG A 77 23.91 -5.36 -25.05
C ARG A 77 24.89 -5.67 -26.18
N SER A 78 25.64 -6.74 -26.04
CA SER A 78 26.66 -7.15 -27.00
C SER A 78 26.36 -8.53 -27.55
N ALA A 79 26.83 -8.83 -28.75
CA ALA A 79 26.89 -10.21 -29.27
C ALA A 79 27.91 -11.05 -28.48
N ASP A 80 28.83 -10.43 -27.73
CA ASP A 80 29.78 -11.13 -26.88
C ASP A 80 29.07 -11.86 -25.72
N VAL A 81 29.22 -13.19 -25.71
CA VAL A 81 28.67 -14.09 -24.70
C VAL A 81 29.18 -13.74 -23.30
N LYS A 82 30.48 -13.40 -23.15
CA LYS A 82 31.10 -13.06 -21.87
C LYS A 82 30.48 -11.77 -21.29
N ALA A 83 30.25 -10.75 -22.12
CA ALA A 83 29.60 -9.50 -21.70
C ALA A 83 28.16 -9.78 -21.24
N ASN A 84 27.40 -10.61 -21.96
CA ASN A 84 26.05 -10.97 -21.56
C ASN A 84 26.00 -11.80 -20.27
N ILE A 85 26.97 -12.68 -20.02
CA ILE A 85 27.09 -13.42 -18.77
C ILE A 85 27.35 -12.44 -17.60
N LYS A 86 28.29 -11.49 -17.74
CA LYS A 86 28.59 -10.48 -16.72
C LYS A 86 27.36 -9.62 -16.40
N ARG A 87 26.58 -9.24 -17.40
CA ARG A 87 25.30 -8.51 -17.18
C ARG A 87 24.29 -9.34 -16.37
N ARG A 88 24.14 -10.62 -16.69
CA ARG A 88 23.24 -11.54 -15.95
C ARG A 88 23.72 -11.72 -14.51
N ILE A 89 25.03 -11.86 -14.29
CA ILE A 89 25.61 -11.95 -12.94
C ILE A 89 25.34 -10.67 -12.16
N ALA A 90 25.56 -9.50 -12.74
CA ALA A 90 25.30 -8.23 -12.07
C ALA A 90 23.81 -8.08 -11.67
N LEU A 91 22.89 -8.46 -12.58
CA LEU A 91 21.47 -8.51 -12.25
C LEU A 91 21.19 -9.50 -11.11
N ALA A 92 21.73 -10.72 -11.19
CA ALA A 92 21.52 -11.75 -10.17
C ALA A 92 22.04 -11.32 -8.79
N VAL A 93 23.21 -10.64 -8.74
CA VAL A 93 23.75 -10.11 -7.47
C VAL A 93 22.80 -9.11 -6.83
N SER A 94 22.28 -8.13 -7.60
CA SER A 94 21.29 -7.18 -7.10
C SER A 94 20.00 -7.88 -6.62
N LEU A 95 19.43 -8.77 -7.44
CA LEU A 95 18.22 -9.52 -7.07
C LEU A 95 18.44 -10.37 -5.82
N CYS A 96 19.54 -11.11 -5.72
CA CYS A 96 19.84 -11.95 -4.56
C CYS A 96 20.09 -11.11 -3.30
N PHE A 97 20.73 -9.96 -3.41
CA PHE A 97 20.98 -9.07 -2.29
C PHE A 97 19.65 -8.50 -1.74
N ASP A 98 18.85 -7.90 -2.59
CA ASP A 98 17.58 -7.28 -2.19
C ASP A 98 16.55 -8.29 -1.69
N LEU A 99 16.35 -9.37 -2.44
CA LEU A 99 15.43 -10.45 -2.03
C LEU A 99 15.96 -11.21 -0.83
N GLY A 100 17.28 -11.34 -0.69
CA GLY A 100 17.93 -11.94 0.49
C GLY A 100 17.71 -11.10 1.75
N LEU A 101 17.86 -9.77 1.68
CA LEU A 101 17.52 -8.87 2.79
C LEU A 101 16.03 -8.96 3.12
N LEU A 102 15.16 -8.92 2.11
CA LEU A 102 13.72 -9.04 2.32
C LEU A 102 13.37 -10.39 2.97
N PHE A 103 13.99 -11.48 2.53
CA PHE A 103 13.80 -12.81 3.12
C PHE A 103 14.27 -12.83 4.58
N ALA A 104 15.46 -12.33 4.87
CA ALA A 104 16.02 -12.35 6.22
C ALA A 104 15.15 -11.57 7.21
N PHE A 105 14.70 -10.37 6.85
CA PHE A 105 13.96 -9.52 7.78
C PHE A 105 12.45 -9.79 7.81
N LYS A 106 11.86 -10.29 6.74
CA LYS A 106 10.40 -10.49 6.66
C LYS A 106 9.99 -11.96 6.73
N TYR A 107 10.71 -12.87 6.09
CA TYR A 107 10.23 -14.24 5.89
C TYR A 107 10.95 -15.29 6.72
N LEU A 108 12.05 -14.94 7.41
CA LEU A 108 12.85 -15.90 8.15
C LEU A 108 12.02 -16.59 9.26
N GLY A 109 11.24 -15.81 10.03
CA GLY A 109 10.37 -16.35 11.07
C GLY A 109 9.23 -17.21 10.51
N PHE A 110 8.63 -16.80 9.39
CA PHE A 110 7.60 -17.60 8.71
C PHE A 110 8.16 -18.91 8.15
N PHE A 111 9.39 -18.88 7.63
CA PHE A 111 10.09 -20.09 7.20
C PHE A 111 10.35 -21.02 8.38
N GLU A 112 10.85 -20.50 9.50
CA GLU A 112 11.07 -21.25 10.74
C GLU A 112 9.79 -21.92 11.24
N GLU A 113 8.71 -21.16 11.38
CA GLU A 113 7.42 -21.66 11.84
C GLU A 113 6.87 -22.74 10.90
N THR A 114 6.92 -22.50 9.58
CA THR A 114 6.48 -23.47 8.58
C THR A 114 7.31 -24.74 8.63
N TRP A 115 8.64 -24.61 8.75
CA TRP A 115 9.55 -25.76 8.90
C TRP A 115 9.22 -26.56 10.18
N ASN A 116 9.11 -25.88 11.31
CA ASN A 116 8.86 -26.53 12.59
C ASN A 116 7.49 -27.21 12.64
N THR A 117 6.51 -26.70 11.92
CA THR A 117 5.16 -27.27 11.86
C THR A 117 5.08 -28.45 10.89
N LEU A 118 5.68 -28.35 9.70
CA LEU A 118 5.47 -29.29 8.61
C LEU A 118 6.61 -30.30 8.43
N VAL A 119 7.85 -29.93 8.73
CA VAL A 119 9.05 -30.74 8.41
C VAL A 119 9.72 -31.27 9.63
N ALA A 120 9.86 -30.49 10.69
CA ALA A 120 10.55 -30.91 11.91
C ALA A 120 9.93 -32.16 12.58
N PRO A 121 8.59 -32.38 12.56
CA PRO A 121 8.01 -33.61 13.09
C PRO A 121 8.51 -34.87 12.40
N TRP A 122 8.89 -34.80 11.12
CA TRP A 122 9.40 -35.92 10.33
C TRP A 122 10.92 -36.08 10.43
N MET A 123 11.65 -34.95 10.54
CA MET A 123 13.11 -34.92 10.52
C MET A 123 13.75 -34.89 11.93
N GLY A 124 12.95 -34.64 12.97
CA GLY A 124 13.44 -34.54 14.35
C GLY A 124 14.37 -33.33 14.59
N LYS A 125 14.39 -32.33 13.69
CA LYS A 125 15.30 -31.20 13.76
C LYS A 125 14.53 -29.86 13.64
N PRO A 126 14.05 -29.31 14.77
CA PRO A 126 13.48 -28.00 14.78
C PRO A 126 14.54 -26.91 14.49
N LEU A 127 14.15 -25.85 13.81
CA LEU A 127 14.96 -24.66 13.60
C LEU A 127 14.71 -23.68 14.75
N ASN A 128 15.77 -22.93 15.10
CA ASN A 128 15.70 -21.80 16.03
C ASN A 128 16.52 -20.66 15.41
N LEU A 129 15.84 -19.79 14.64
CA LEU A 129 16.46 -18.73 13.87
C LEU A 129 16.35 -17.38 14.59
N PRO A 130 17.25 -16.44 14.35
CA PRO A 130 17.19 -15.12 14.99
C PRO A 130 15.93 -14.35 14.58
N LYS A 131 15.24 -13.78 15.57
CA LYS A 131 14.09 -12.90 15.33
C LYS A 131 14.58 -11.50 15.00
N LEU A 132 14.52 -11.12 13.74
CA LEU A 132 14.92 -9.81 13.26
C LEU A 132 13.70 -8.88 13.24
N LEU A 133 13.88 -7.64 13.70
CA LEU A 133 12.82 -6.63 13.61
C LEU A 133 12.70 -6.13 12.17
N LEU A 134 11.49 -6.14 11.61
CA LEU A 134 11.22 -5.73 10.23
C LEU A 134 11.53 -4.25 10.01
N PRO A 135 12.44 -3.88 9.09
CA PRO A 135 12.70 -2.49 8.73
C PRO A 135 11.48 -1.85 8.07
N MET A 136 11.12 -0.65 8.52
CA MET A 136 9.99 0.09 7.96
C MET A 136 10.22 0.38 6.46
N GLY A 137 9.21 0.07 5.64
CA GLY A 137 9.29 0.32 4.20
C GLY A 137 10.17 -0.64 3.38
N ILE A 138 10.79 -1.67 3.99
CA ILE A 138 11.70 -2.58 3.26
C ILE A 138 11.04 -3.18 2.01
N SER A 139 9.79 -3.61 2.08
CA SER A 139 9.06 -4.17 0.94
C SER A 139 8.83 -3.15 -0.18
N PHE A 140 8.67 -1.87 0.16
CA PHE A 140 8.43 -0.79 -0.81
C PHE A 140 9.72 -0.37 -1.52
N TYR A 141 10.78 -0.04 -0.76
CA TYR A 141 12.02 0.39 -1.39
C TYR A 141 12.72 -0.76 -2.13
N THR A 142 12.61 -2.01 -1.67
CA THR A 142 13.09 -3.18 -2.40
C THR A 142 12.44 -3.28 -3.78
N PHE A 143 11.12 -3.16 -3.88
CA PHE A 143 10.42 -3.22 -5.18
C PHE A 143 10.77 -2.02 -6.07
N GLN A 144 10.99 -0.87 -5.49
CA GLN A 144 11.43 0.33 -6.21
C GLN A 144 12.83 0.14 -6.79
N SER A 145 13.80 -0.31 -5.99
CA SER A 145 15.17 -0.61 -6.40
C SER A 145 15.24 -1.70 -7.45
N LEU A 146 14.56 -2.83 -7.20
CA LEU A 146 14.48 -3.93 -8.16
C LEU A 146 13.94 -3.47 -9.53
N SER A 147 12.90 -2.63 -9.53
CA SER A 147 12.35 -2.10 -10.80
C SER A 147 13.38 -1.30 -11.57
N TYR A 148 14.18 -0.48 -10.89
CA TYR A 148 15.24 0.30 -11.52
C TYR A 148 16.31 -0.59 -12.16
N VAL A 149 16.88 -1.56 -11.41
CA VAL A 149 17.94 -2.43 -11.92
C VAL A 149 17.44 -3.30 -13.09
N ILE A 150 16.21 -3.82 -12.98
CA ILE A 150 15.58 -4.60 -14.07
C ILE A 150 15.36 -3.72 -15.31
N ASP A 151 14.93 -2.46 -15.16
CA ASP A 151 14.70 -1.57 -16.30
C ASP A 151 16.01 -1.15 -16.98
N VAL A 152 17.09 -0.94 -16.21
CA VAL A 152 18.45 -0.77 -16.78
C VAL A 152 18.88 -2.03 -17.51
N TYR A 153 18.69 -3.22 -16.93
CA TYR A 153 19.02 -4.49 -17.59
C TYR A 153 18.21 -4.70 -18.89
N ARG A 154 16.94 -4.34 -18.90
CA ARG A 154 16.09 -4.37 -20.09
C ARG A 154 16.46 -3.30 -21.12
N GLY A 155 17.28 -2.32 -20.74
CA GLY A 155 17.66 -1.18 -21.58
C GLY A 155 16.51 -0.19 -21.82
N LYS A 156 15.57 -0.13 -20.91
CA LYS A 156 14.48 0.86 -20.96
C LYS A 156 14.97 2.24 -20.52
N ILE A 157 15.92 2.28 -19.58
CA ILE A 157 16.54 3.49 -19.05
C ILE A 157 18.04 3.32 -18.94
N PRO A 158 18.85 4.41 -19.05
CA PRO A 158 20.27 4.39 -18.74
C PRO A 158 20.48 4.27 -17.23
N ALA A 159 21.63 3.75 -16.81
CA ALA A 159 22.02 3.74 -15.41
C ALA A 159 22.28 5.17 -14.90
N CYS A 160 21.76 5.48 -13.72
CA CYS A 160 21.99 6.77 -13.06
C CYS A 160 23.49 6.98 -12.82
N ARG A 161 24.01 8.17 -13.19
CA ARG A 161 25.43 8.49 -13.05
C ARG A 161 25.80 9.14 -11.72
N ASN A 162 24.81 9.64 -11.00
CA ASN A 162 25.01 10.30 -9.72
C ASN A 162 24.33 9.50 -8.62
N ILE A 163 25.12 8.97 -7.69
CA ILE A 163 24.62 8.16 -6.58
C ILE A 163 23.66 8.93 -5.67
N ALA A 164 23.85 10.25 -5.47
CA ALA A 164 22.96 11.05 -4.66
C ALA A 164 21.56 11.20 -5.30
N ASN A 165 21.48 11.28 -6.63
CA ASN A 165 20.19 11.30 -7.34
C ASN A 165 19.49 9.94 -7.26
N TYR A 166 20.24 8.85 -7.33
CA TYR A 166 19.69 7.51 -7.13
C TYR A 166 19.24 7.30 -5.68
N ALA A 167 20.07 7.72 -4.71
CA ALA A 167 19.71 7.69 -3.30
C ALA A 167 18.43 8.50 -3.02
N LEU A 168 18.32 9.70 -3.57
CA LEU A 168 17.11 10.52 -3.45
C LEU A 168 15.88 9.83 -4.05
N TYR A 169 16.02 9.17 -5.20
CA TYR A 169 14.92 8.40 -5.81
C TYR A 169 14.44 7.29 -4.87
N VAL A 170 15.34 6.52 -4.25
CA VAL A 170 14.99 5.41 -3.36
C VAL A 170 14.43 5.93 -2.03
N THR A 171 15.01 7.00 -1.47
CA THR A 171 14.71 7.47 -0.11
C THR A 171 13.71 8.61 -0.03
N PHE A 172 13.18 9.13 -1.13
CA PHE A 172 12.28 10.29 -1.15
C PHE A 172 11.17 10.17 -0.10
N PHE A 173 11.28 10.93 1.00
CA PHE A 173 10.53 10.69 2.24
C PHE A 173 9.00 10.68 2.08
N PRO A 174 8.37 11.42 1.15
CA PRO A 174 6.92 11.35 1.01
C PRO A 174 6.42 9.97 0.60
N GLN A 175 7.20 9.21 -0.18
CA GLN A 175 6.79 7.89 -0.68
C GLN A 175 7.41 6.72 0.08
N LEU A 176 8.58 6.93 0.74
CA LEU A 176 9.49 5.88 1.21
C LEU A 176 8.82 4.77 2.02
N VAL A 177 7.88 5.11 2.88
CA VAL A 177 7.35 4.19 3.87
C VAL A 177 6.11 3.43 3.39
N ALA A 178 5.15 4.11 2.80
CA ALA A 178 3.89 3.54 2.32
C ALA A 178 3.25 4.37 1.19
N GLY A 179 4.03 5.20 0.52
CA GLY A 179 3.60 5.88 -0.70
C GLY A 179 3.46 4.92 -1.88
N PRO A 180 3.02 5.41 -3.05
CA PRO A 180 2.99 4.62 -4.27
C PRO A 180 4.38 4.09 -4.63
N ILE A 181 4.46 2.83 -5.10
CA ILE A 181 5.72 2.23 -5.56
C ILE A 181 6.10 2.84 -6.90
N GLU A 182 6.95 3.87 -6.85
CA GLU A 182 7.33 4.67 -8.00
C GLU A 182 8.31 3.95 -8.95
N ARG A 183 8.29 4.36 -10.22
CA ARG A 183 9.23 3.90 -11.24
C ARG A 183 10.28 4.96 -11.53
N ALA A 184 11.50 4.52 -11.76
CA ALA A 184 12.62 5.41 -12.08
C ALA A 184 12.34 6.36 -13.27
N PRO A 185 11.75 5.90 -14.40
CA PRO A 185 11.40 6.78 -15.51
C PRO A 185 10.39 7.88 -15.16
N HIS A 186 9.55 7.68 -14.16
CA HIS A 186 8.53 8.64 -13.73
C HIS A 186 9.06 9.61 -12.67
N LEU A 187 9.72 9.12 -11.63
CA LEU A 187 10.09 9.94 -10.48
C LEU A 187 11.46 10.63 -10.63
N MET A 188 12.50 9.93 -11.14
CA MET A 188 13.85 10.50 -11.20
C MET A 188 13.95 11.79 -12.04
N PRO A 189 13.30 11.92 -13.21
CA PRO A 189 13.32 13.18 -13.95
C PRO A 189 12.70 14.33 -13.17
N GLN A 190 11.62 14.10 -12.44
CA GLN A 190 10.95 15.12 -11.63
C GLN A 190 11.85 15.60 -10.47
N LEU A 191 12.55 14.68 -9.79
CA LEU A 191 13.48 15.02 -8.72
C LEU A 191 14.75 15.76 -9.22
N ALA A 192 15.07 15.62 -10.50
CA ALA A 192 16.18 16.34 -11.13
C ALA A 192 15.83 17.77 -11.55
N LEU A 193 14.52 18.07 -11.72
CA LEU A 193 14.05 19.40 -12.11
C LEU A 193 14.14 20.40 -10.95
N GLU A 194 14.24 21.67 -11.29
CA GLU A 194 14.16 22.78 -10.36
C GLU A 194 12.73 23.30 -10.32
N HIS A 195 11.98 22.95 -9.27
CA HIS A 195 10.61 23.37 -9.10
C HIS A 195 10.53 24.78 -8.49
N ARG A 196 9.78 25.69 -9.13
CA ARG A 196 9.43 26.98 -8.54
C ARG A 196 8.24 26.81 -7.61
N PHE A 197 8.12 27.68 -6.63
CA PHE A 197 6.94 27.72 -5.77
C PHE A 197 5.71 28.05 -6.62
N ASP A 198 4.70 27.18 -6.51
CA ASP A 198 3.41 27.32 -7.19
C ASP A 198 2.28 27.21 -6.17
N VAL A 199 1.49 28.29 -6.07
CA VAL A 199 0.34 28.35 -5.16
C VAL A 199 -0.71 27.30 -5.51
N ALA A 200 -0.89 26.96 -6.79
CA ALA A 200 -1.84 25.94 -7.21
C ALA A 200 -1.40 24.54 -6.74
N ASP A 201 -0.10 24.23 -6.83
CA ASP A 201 0.46 22.97 -6.31
C ASP A 201 0.40 22.93 -4.78
N LEU A 202 0.64 24.04 -4.08
CA LEU A 202 0.46 24.11 -2.62
C LEU A 202 -0.99 23.84 -2.23
N GLN A 203 -1.96 24.54 -2.84
CA GLN A 203 -3.38 24.38 -2.54
C GLN A 203 -3.86 22.95 -2.83
N ALA A 204 -3.48 22.37 -3.98
CA ALA A 204 -3.85 21.01 -4.35
C ALA A 204 -3.20 19.97 -3.40
N GLY A 205 -1.94 20.18 -3.02
CA GLY A 205 -1.22 19.34 -2.09
C GLY A 205 -1.84 19.38 -0.69
N MET A 206 -2.11 20.56 -0.15
CA MET A 206 -2.76 20.74 1.16
C MET A 206 -4.16 20.13 1.20
N PHE A 207 -4.95 20.33 0.15
CA PHE A 207 -6.28 19.70 0.05
C PHE A 207 -6.18 18.17 0.08
N ARG A 208 -5.21 17.60 -0.66
CA ARG A 208 -4.98 16.16 -0.69
C ARG A 208 -4.52 15.62 0.67
N ILE A 209 -3.67 16.35 1.37
CA ILE A 209 -3.21 16.01 2.73
C ILE A 209 -4.41 16.00 3.70
N MET A 210 -5.25 17.04 3.70
CA MET A 210 -6.45 17.08 4.56
C MET A 210 -7.41 15.94 4.27
N GLN A 211 -7.63 15.58 3.01
CA GLN A 211 -8.41 14.43 2.63
C GLN A 211 -7.80 13.12 3.17
N GLY A 212 -6.49 12.98 3.11
CA GLY A 212 -5.78 11.83 3.66
C GLY A 212 -5.92 11.73 5.18
N PHE A 213 -5.74 12.83 5.91
CA PHE A 213 -5.96 12.88 7.36
C PHE A 213 -7.40 12.56 7.74
N PHE A 214 -8.39 13.09 7.00
CA PHE A 214 -9.79 12.76 7.22
C PHE A 214 -10.04 11.25 7.08
N LYS A 215 -9.54 10.63 6.00
CA LYS A 215 -9.67 9.18 5.81
C LYS A 215 -9.01 8.38 6.95
N LYS A 216 -7.81 8.79 7.38
CA LYS A 216 -7.07 8.10 8.44
C LYS A 216 -7.72 8.33 9.80
N ALA A 217 -7.77 9.58 10.27
CA ALA A 217 -8.13 9.88 11.65
C ALA A 217 -9.64 9.82 11.93
N VAL A 218 -10.50 10.15 10.93
CA VAL A 218 -11.95 10.18 11.13
C VAL A 218 -12.62 8.87 10.70
N LEU A 219 -12.10 8.19 9.68
CA LEU A 219 -12.73 6.96 9.17
C LEU A 219 -12.01 5.70 9.64
N ALA A 220 -10.74 5.51 9.25
CA ALA A 220 -10.03 4.27 9.48
C ALA A 220 -9.83 3.96 10.96
N ASP A 221 -9.37 4.93 11.75
CA ASP A 221 -9.05 4.72 13.17
C ASP A 221 -10.29 4.50 14.03
N HIS A 222 -11.45 5.02 13.64
CA HIS A 222 -12.72 4.72 14.31
C HIS A 222 -13.24 3.33 13.94
N LEU A 223 -13.22 2.97 12.65
CA LEU A 223 -13.61 1.62 12.22
C LEU A 223 -12.73 0.56 12.88
N GLY A 224 -11.43 0.86 13.05
CA GLY A 224 -10.48 -0.02 13.70
C GLY A 224 -10.86 -0.42 15.12
N VAL A 225 -11.51 0.46 15.89
CA VAL A 225 -11.94 0.14 17.26
C VAL A 225 -12.90 -1.04 17.29
N PHE A 226 -13.90 -1.02 16.40
CA PHE A 226 -14.88 -2.11 16.32
C PHE A 226 -14.25 -3.38 15.75
N VAL A 227 -13.45 -3.24 14.69
CA VAL A 227 -12.76 -4.37 14.06
C VAL A 227 -11.84 -5.07 15.05
N ASP A 228 -11.03 -4.32 15.80
CA ASP A 228 -10.12 -4.89 16.79
C ASP A 228 -10.88 -5.57 17.93
N ALA A 229 -11.99 -4.99 18.41
CA ALA A 229 -12.82 -5.58 19.43
C ALA A 229 -13.36 -6.96 19.00
N VAL A 230 -13.83 -7.09 17.76
CA VAL A 230 -14.35 -8.37 17.23
C VAL A 230 -13.21 -9.36 16.96
N PHE A 231 -12.20 -8.97 16.20
CA PHE A 231 -11.14 -9.90 15.80
C PHE A 231 -10.23 -10.33 16.95
N ASN A 232 -10.11 -9.55 18.03
CA ASN A 232 -9.44 -9.98 19.26
C ASN A 232 -10.22 -11.10 19.97
N GLN A 233 -11.56 -11.06 19.98
CA GLN A 233 -12.40 -12.15 20.50
C GLN A 233 -12.27 -13.42 19.61
N VAL A 234 -12.24 -13.23 18.28
CA VAL A 234 -12.00 -14.35 17.35
C VAL A 234 -10.62 -14.99 17.61
N ALA A 235 -9.59 -14.18 17.81
CA ALA A 235 -8.25 -14.65 18.15
C ALA A 235 -8.20 -15.39 19.51
N ALA A 236 -9.04 -14.98 20.46
CA ALA A 236 -9.17 -15.63 21.76
C ALA A 236 -10.05 -16.92 21.72
N GLY A 237 -10.54 -17.33 20.55
CA GLY A 237 -11.34 -18.56 20.38
C GLY A 237 -12.84 -18.40 20.61
N TYR A 238 -13.34 -17.19 20.81
CA TYR A 238 -14.76 -16.92 21.09
C TYR A 238 -15.64 -16.70 19.85
N ALA A 239 -15.17 -17.00 18.64
CA ALA A 239 -15.90 -16.76 17.41
C ALA A 239 -17.30 -17.39 17.40
N MET A 240 -17.43 -18.64 17.86
CA MET A 240 -18.71 -19.38 17.89
C MET A 240 -19.72 -18.84 18.91
N GLN A 241 -19.30 -17.95 19.80
CA GLN A 241 -20.16 -17.30 20.81
C GLN A 241 -20.63 -15.92 20.34
N MET A 242 -20.11 -15.46 19.19
CA MET A 242 -20.44 -14.15 18.62
C MET A 242 -21.63 -14.24 17.67
N SER A 243 -22.37 -13.14 17.56
CA SER A 243 -23.42 -13.03 16.57
C SER A 243 -22.86 -13.08 15.14
N PRO A 244 -23.43 -13.87 14.21
CA PRO A 244 -23.09 -13.83 12.79
C PRO A 244 -23.14 -12.43 12.20
N LEU A 245 -24.05 -11.57 12.69
CA LEU A 245 -24.19 -10.20 12.24
C LEU A 245 -23.00 -9.33 12.66
N ASP A 246 -22.51 -9.46 13.91
CA ASP A 246 -21.31 -8.73 14.36
C ASP A 246 -20.08 -9.11 13.55
N LEU A 247 -19.94 -10.40 13.24
CA LEU A 247 -18.88 -10.90 12.37
C LEU A 247 -19.00 -10.32 10.94
N ALA A 248 -20.21 -10.34 10.36
CA ALA A 248 -20.44 -9.77 9.03
C ALA A 248 -20.12 -8.27 8.99
N ILE A 249 -20.60 -7.51 9.98
CA ILE A 249 -20.32 -6.07 10.10
C ILE A 249 -18.82 -5.85 10.27
N ALA A 250 -18.11 -6.65 11.08
CA ALA A 250 -16.67 -6.52 11.28
C ALA A 250 -15.89 -6.75 9.98
N GLY A 251 -16.27 -7.72 9.16
CA GLY A 251 -15.68 -7.94 7.84
C GLY A 251 -15.87 -6.74 6.90
N VAL A 252 -17.07 -6.17 6.88
CA VAL A 252 -17.39 -4.95 6.11
C VAL A 252 -16.57 -3.76 6.64
N CYS A 253 -16.56 -3.54 7.97
CA CYS A 253 -15.82 -2.46 8.60
C CYS A 253 -14.32 -2.58 8.33
N PHE A 254 -13.76 -3.79 8.39
CA PHE A 254 -12.35 -4.00 8.06
C PHE A 254 -12.03 -3.66 6.60
N THR A 255 -12.93 -4.00 5.68
CA THR A 255 -12.75 -3.64 4.25
C THR A 255 -12.70 -2.13 4.05
N PHE A 256 -13.53 -1.36 4.74
CA PHE A 256 -13.46 0.09 4.72
C PHE A 256 -12.25 0.63 5.48
N GLN A 257 -11.91 0.04 6.63
CA GLN A 257 -10.75 0.43 7.44
C GLN A 257 -9.47 0.35 6.63
N ILE A 258 -9.15 -0.81 6.03
CA ILE A 258 -7.91 -0.99 5.24
C ILE A 258 -7.89 -0.06 4.01
N TYR A 259 -9.05 0.18 3.40
CA TYR A 259 -9.16 1.13 2.28
C TYR A 259 -8.88 2.56 2.72
N PHE A 260 -9.52 3.04 3.79
CA PHE A 260 -9.34 4.41 4.25
C PHE A 260 -7.95 4.64 4.86
N ASP A 261 -7.42 3.68 5.59
CA ASP A 261 -6.07 3.76 6.17
C ASP A 261 -5.03 3.89 5.06
N PHE A 262 -5.03 2.97 4.09
CA PHE A 262 -4.03 2.96 3.05
C PHE A 262 -4.24 4.07 1.99
N SER A 263 -5.48 4.34 1.58
CA SER A 263 -5.72 5.46 0.67
C SER A 263 -5.46 6.80 1.33
N GLY A 264 -5.73 6.94 2.64
CA GLY A 264 -5.42 8.13 3.41
C GLY A 264 -3.92 8.38 3.48
N TYR A 265 -3.14 7.35 3.77
CA TYR A 265 -1.69 7.44 3.78
C TYR A 265 -1.11 7.79 2.40
N SER A 266 -1.64 7.16 1.33
CA SER A 266 -1.25 7.49 -0.04
C SER A 266 -1.60 8.94 -0.41
N ASP A 267 -2.75 9.44 0.03
CA ASP A 267 -3.17 10.84 -0.23
C ASP A 267 -2.24 11.84 0.46
N ILE A 268 -1.82 11.56 1.71
CA ILE A 268 -0.85 12.40 2.42
C ILE A 268 0.49 12.40 1.67
N ALA A 269 0.99 11.23 1.27
CA ALA A 269 2.24 11.09 0.52
C ALA A 269 2.21 11.86 -0.81
N ILE A 270 1.14 11.70 -1.59
CA ILE A 270 0.93 12.39 -2.87
C ILE A 270 0.83 13.90 -2.66
N GLY A 271 0.08 14.33 -1.63
CA GLY A 271 -0.10 15.74 -1.31
C GLY A 271 1.20 16.43 -0.90
N ILE A 272 2.03 15.77 -0.06
CA ILE A 272 3.33 16.31 0.35
C ILE A 272 4.26 16.42 -0.87
N ALA A 273 4.34 15.36 -1.68
CA ALA A 273 5.15 15.38 -2.90
C ALA A 273 4.72 16.52 -3.85
N ARG A 274 3.39 16.74 -3.98
CA ARG A 274 2.81 17.81 -4.81
C ARG A 274 3.26 19.20 -4.35
N ILE A 275 3.39 19.43 -3.04
CA ILE A 275 3.89 20.70 -2.51
C ILE A 275 5.32 20.97 -3.00
N PHE A 276 6.15 19.94 -3.18
CA PHE A 276 7.49 20.07 -3.77
C PHE A 276 7.49 20.12 -5.30
N GLY A 277 6.33 20.17 -5.97
CA GLY A 277 6.19 20.12 -7.42
C GLY A 277 6.33 18.71 -8.01
N VAL A 278 6.40 17.67 -7.18
CA VAL A 278 6.55 16.27 -7.61
C VAL A 278 5.19 15.58 -7.64
N ARG A 279 4.87 14.95 -8.76
CA ARG A 279 3.62 14.20 -8.95
C ARG A 279 3.89 12.71 -8.82
N LEU A 280 3.37 12.10 -7.77
CA LEU A 280 3.42 10.66 -7.57
C LEU A 280 2.25 9.95 -8.28
N MET A 281 2.40 8.65 -8.53
CA MET A 281 1.36 7.80 -9.10
C MET A 281 0.16 7.66 -8.15
N GLU A 282 -1.06 7.53 -8.72
CA GLU A 282 -2.25 7.20 -7.93
C GLU A 282 -2.23 5.72 -7.50
N ASN A 283 -2.60 5.45 -6.26
CA ASN A 283 -2.72 4.09 -5.72
C ASN A 283 -4.15 3.55 -5.75
N PHE A 284 -5.16 4.43 -5.74
CA PHE A 284 -6.56 4.03 -5.64
C PHE A 284 -7.45 4.84 -6.58
N ASN A 285 -8.41 4.14 -7.20
CA ASN A 285 -9.44 4.76 -8.03
C ASN A 285 -10.81 4.14 -7.73
N ALA A 286 -11.43 4.53 -6.59
CA ALA A 286 -12.73 4.06 -6.14
C ALA A 286 -12.89 2.50 -6.25
N PRO A 287 -12.02 1.70 -5.62
CA PRO A 287 -11.96 0.24 -5.82
C PRO A 287 -13.20 -0.49 -5.33
N LEU A 288 -13.87 0.01 -4.28
CA LEU A 288 -15.07 -0.62 -3.72
C LEU A 288 -16.31 -0.46 -4.63
N LEU A 289 -16.22 0.32 -5.71
CA LEU A 289 -17.24 0.46 -6.75
C LEU A 289 -17.00 -0.47 -7.95
N ALA A 290 -16.01 -1.35 -7.88
CA ALA A 290 -15.67 -2.27 -8.96
C ALA A 290 -16.79 -3.26 -9.23
N THR A 291 -17.01 -3.60 -10.50
CA THR A 291 -18.05 -4.53 -10.95
C THR A 291 -17.55 -5.96 -11.13
N SER A 292 -16.24 -6.18 -10.96
CA SER A 292 -15.58 -7.48 -11.05
C SER A 292 -14.26 -7.48 -10.27
N ILE A 293 -13.74 -8.64 -9.89
CA ILE A 293 -12.41 -8.78 -9.27
C ILE A 293 -11.32 -8.23 -10.21
N TYR A 294 -11.49 -8.40 -11.52
CA TYR A 294 -10.59 -7.79 -12.49
C TYR A 294 -10.60 -6.26 -12.46
N ASP A 295 -11.78 -5.63 -12.35
CA ASP A 295 -11.94 -4.18 -12.24
C ASP A 295 -11.43 -3.68 -10.87
N PHE A 296 -11.65 -4.45 -9.79
CA PHE A 296 -11.13 -4.16 -8.46
C PHE A 296 -9.61 -4.00 -8.48
N TRP A 297 -8.84 -4.95 -9.04
CA TRP A 297 -7.39 -4.90 -9.10
C TRP A 297 -6.83 -3.84 -10.07
N LYS A 298 -7.63 -3.27 -10.94
CA LYS A 298 -7.28 -2.07 -11.72
C LYS A 298 -7.38 -0.77 -10.91
N ARG A 299 -8.10 -0.81 -9.79
CA ARG A 299 -8.45 0.35 -8.96
C ARG A 299 -7.83 0.30 -7.58
N TRP A 300 -7.41 -0.88 -7.12
CA TRP A 300 -6.80 -1.15 -5.83
C TRP A 300 -5.29 -1.29 -5.96
N HIS A 301 -4.54 -0.55 -5.12
CA HIS A 301 -3.07 -0.59 -5.04
C HIS A 301 -2.40 -0.62 -6.42
N ILE A 302 -2.73 0.38 -7.23
CA ILE A 302 -2.42 0.43 -8.68
C ILE A 302 -0.91 0.32 -8.92
N SER A 303 -0.10 0.97 -8.08
CA SER A 303 1.36 0.95 -8.19
C SER A 303 1.94 -0.45 -7.98
N LEU A 304 1.43 -1.23 -7.02
CA LEU A 304 1.83 -2.61 -6.77
C LEU A 304 1.32 -3.55 -7.88
N THR A 305 0.04 -3.43 -8.24
CA THR A 305 -0.59 -4.25 -9.29
C THR A 305 0.13 -4.09 -10.63
N SER A 306 0.50 -2.84 -10.98
CA SER A 306 1.30 -2.58 -12.18
C SER A 306 2.71 -3.15 -12.06
N TRP A 307 3.34 -3.09 -10.86
CA TRP A 307 4.64 -3.66 -10.61
C TRP A 307 4.66 -5.18 -10.86
N PHE A 308 3.74 -5.93 -10.25
CA PHE A 308 3.63 -7.37 -10.47
C PHE A 308 3.36 -7.73 -11.93
N ARG A 309 2.51 -6.94 -12.61
CA ARG A 309 2.25 -7.13 -14.05
C ARG A 309 3.51 -6.95 -14.88
N GLU A 310 4.30 -5.90 -14.64
CA GLU A 310 5.46 -5.53 -15.45
C GLU A 310 6.69 -6.38 -15.18
N TYR A 311 6.94 -6.71 -13.92
CA TYR A 311 8.18 -7.36 -13.51
C TYR A 311 8.03 -8.87 -13.24
N VAL A 312 6.84 -9.36 -12.93
CA VAL A 312 6.59 -10.79 -12.73
C VAL A 312 5.80 -11.38 -13.89
N TYR A 313 4.57 -10.93 -14.12
CA TYR A 313 3.69 -11.54 -15.14
C TYR A 313 4.29 -11.54 -16.54
N PHE A 314 4.81 -10.40 -17.01
CA PHE A 314 5.43 -10.31 -18.33
C PHE A 314 6.77 -11.04 -18.40
N SER A 315 7.53 -11.17 -17.32
CA SER A 315 8.78 -11.94 -17.26
C SER A 315 8.53 -13.44 -17.37
N LEU A 316 7.40 -13.95 -16.86
CA LEU A 316 6.95 -15.33 -17.03
C LEU A 316 6.38 -15.62 -18.43
N GLY A 317 6.35 -14.63 -19.31
CA GLY A 317 5.82 -14.73 -20.68
C GLY A 317 4.40 -14.19 -20.84
N GLY A 318 3.73 -13.78 -19.77
CA GLY A 318 2.40 -13.19 -19.83
C GLY A 318 1.35 -14.15 -20.42
N SER A 319 0.60 -13.66 -21.42
CA SER A 319 -0.39 -14.45 -22.16
C SER A 319 0.12 -14.99 -23.52
N ARG A 320 1.41 -14.77 -23.84
CA ARG A 320 1.96 -15.09 -25.19
C ARG A 320 2.08 -16.58 -25.44
N LYS A 321 2.25 -17.39 -24.39
CA LYS A 321 2.46 -18.85 -24.46
C LYS A 321 1.17 -19.66 -24.28
N GLY A 322 0.02 -19.09 -24.58
CA GLY A 322 -1.28 -19.77 -24.53
C GLY A 322 -2.05 -19.55 -23.23
N ARG A 323 -3.33 -19.99 -23.24
CA ARG A 323 -4.27 -19.77 -22.12
C ARG A 323 -3.89 -20.49 -20.83
N PRO A 324 -3.48 -21.79 -20.84
CA PRO A 324 -3.15 -22.48 -19.59
C PRO A 324 -1.99 -21.82 -18.83
N LEU A 325 -0.90 -21.48 -19.55
CA LEU A 325 0.25 -20.82 -18.90
C LEU A 325 -0.10 -19.42 -18.40
N ALA A 326 -0.97 -18.69 -19.10
CA ALA A 326 -1.44 -17.39 -18.64
C ALA A 326 -2.25 -17.49 -17.33
N VAL A 327 -2.99 -18.58 -17.10
CA VAL A 327 -3.69 -18.86 -15.83
C VAL A 327 -2.66 -19.12 -14.72
N VAL A 328 -1.70 -20.00 -14.97
CA VAL A 328 -0.62 -20.28 -14.00
C VAL A 328 0.14 -19.00 -13.65
N ASN A 329 0.52 -18.19 -14.64
CA ASN A 329 1.22 -16.93 -14.40
C ASN A 329 0.40 -15.97 -13.53
N VAL A 330 -0.92 -15.91 -13.71
CA VAL A 330 -1.81 -15.10 -12.83
C VAL A 330 -1.81 -15.63 -11.41
N LEU A 331 -1.95 -16.95 -11.23
CA LEU A 331 -1.94 -17.56 -9.89
C LEU A 331 -0.60 -17.35 -9.18
N ILE A 332 0.52 -17.48 -9.89
CA ILE A 332 1.85 -17.15 -9.35
C ILE A 332 1.92 -15.68 -8.89
N VAL A 333 1.42 -14.76 -9.70
CA VAL A 333 1.40 -13.32 -9.34
C VAL A 333 0.59 -13.08 -8.08
N PHE A 334 -0.58 -13.68 -7.96
CA PHE A 334 -1.42 -13.50 -6.78
C PHE A 334 -0.86 -14.19 -5.53
N PHE A 335 -0.26 -15.38 -5.69
CA PHE A 335 0.48 -16.05 -4.63
C PHE A 335 1.61 -15.17 -4.08
N LEU A 336 2.46 -14.63 -4.96
CA LEU A 336 3.56 -13.74 -4.60
C LEU A 336 3.04 -12.42 -4.02
N SER A 337 1.92 -11.90 -4.49
CA SER A 337 1.28 -10.71 -3.93
C SER A 337 0.80 -10.95 -2.51
N GLY A 338 0.19 -12.11 -2.23
CA GLY A 338 -0.20 -12.51 -0.89
C GLY A 338 1.00 -12.57 0.04
N LEU A 339 2.04 -13.28 -0.36
CA LEU A 339 3.30 -13.39 0.40
C LEU A 339 3.96 -12.01 0.63
N TRP A 340 3.92 -11.12 -0.35
CA TRP A 340 4.45 -9.76 -0.21
C TRP A 340 3.72 -8.95 0.87
N HIS A 341 2.41 -9.12 1.02
CA HIS A 341 1.63 -8.43 2.04
C HIS A 341 1.99 -8.87 3.46
N GLY A 342 2.14 -10.17 3.69
CA GLY A 342 2.48 -10.66 5.02
C GLY A 342 3.10 -12.06 5.00
N ALA A 343 3.96 -12.31 5.96
CA ALA A 343 4.65 -13.57 6.16
C ALA A 343 3.78 -14.54 7.00
N ALA A 344 2.60 -14.90 6.48
CA ALA A 344 1.70 -15.88 7.08
C ALA A 344 0.86 -16.59 6.01
N TRP A 345 0.39 -17.79 6.31
CA TRP A 345 -0.43 -18.58 5.38
C TRP A 345 -1.78 -17.96 5.09
N THR A 346 -2.32 -17.12 5.96
CA THR A 346 -3.57 -16.38 5.74
C THR A 346 -3.42 -15.37 4.59
N PHE A 347 -2.28 -14.68 4.49
CA PHE A 347 -1.98 -13.77 3.36
C PHE A 347 -1.80 -14.54 2.05
N VAL A 348 -1.13 -15.70 2.10
CA VAL A 348 -0.98 -16.56 0.92
C VAL A 348 -2.36 -17.02 0.43
N ALA A 349 -3.22 -17.51 1.33
CA ALA A 349 -4.58 -17.93 1.02
C ALA A 349 -5.41 -16.76 0.46
N TRP A 350 -5.31 -15.57 1.06
CA TRP A 350 -5.94 -14.35 0.54
C TRP A 350 -5.53 -14.07 -0.92
N GLY A 351 -4.24 -14.12 -1.22
CA GLY A 351 -3.75 -13.95 -2.58
C GLY A 351 -4.29 -15.01 -3.54
N VAL A 352 -4.25 -16.28 -3.16
CA VAL A 352 -4.75 -17.41 -3.98
C VAL A 352 -6.26 -17.25 -4.24
N CYS A 353 -7.07 -16.91 -3.24
CA CYS A 353 -8.50 -16.67 -3.41
C CYS A 353 -8.78 -15.56 -4.43
N HIS A 354 -8.08 -14.44 -4.36
CA HIS A 354 -8.17 -13.39 -5.36
C HIS A 354 -7.74 -13.84 -6.75
N GLY A 355 -6.65 -14.62 -6.84
CA GLY A 355 -6.15 -15.18 -8.09
C GLY A 355 -7.14 -16.13 -8.76
N VAL A 356 -7.74 -17.03 -7.98
CA VAL A 356 -8.79 -17.96 -8.44
C VAL A 356 -10.02 -17.20 -8.92
N ALA A 357 -10.54 -16.25 -8.11
CA ALA A 357 -11.68 -15.43 -8.50
C ALA A 357 -11.39 -14.61 -9.77
N TYR A 358 -10.18 -14.04 -9.88
CA TYR A 358 -9.72 -13.33 -11.07
C TYR A 358 -9.72 -14.22 -12.32
N VAL A 359 -9.30 -15.48 -12.22
CA VAL A 359 -9.28 -16.45 -13.34
C VAL A 359 -10.69 -16.90 -13.69
N LEU A 360 -11.52 -17.24 -12.69
CA LEU A 360 -12.89 -17.69 -12.88
C LEU A 360 -13.76 -16.64 -13.57
N GLU A 361 -13.54 -15.35 -13.33
CA GLU A 361 -14.26 -14.27 -14.00
C GLU A 361 -13.84 -14.05 -15.46
N ARG A 362 -12.74 -14.64 -15.93
CA ARG A 362 -12.19 -14.39 -17.26
C ARG A 362 -13.15 -14.64 -18.43
N PRO A 363 -13.96 -15.71 -18.45
CA PRO A 363 -14.92 -15.96 -19.53
C PRO A 363 -15.96 -14.86 -19.71
N TRP A 364 -16.37 -14.25 -18.59
CA TRP A 364 -17.47 -13.27 -18.57
C TRP A 364 -17.03 -11.81 -18.73
N ARG A 365 -15.71 -11.53 -18.75
CA ARG A 365 -15.18 -10.14 -18.85
C ARG A 365 -15.58 -9.38 -20.11
N LYS A 366 -15.86 -10.08 -21.19
CA LYS A 366 -16.26 -9.49 -22.48
C LYS A 366 -17.78 -9.32 -22.61
N LEU A 367 -18.55 -9.92 -21.71
CA LEU A 367 -20.00 -9.80 -21.75
C LEU A 367 -20.41 -8.43 -21.20
N PRO A 368 -21.38 -7.76 -21.82
CA PRO A 368 -21.93 -6.52 -21.27
C PRO A 368 -22.55 -6.80 -19.90
N VAL A 369 -22.20 -6.00 -18.92
CA VAL A 369 -22.78 -6.12 -17.57
C VAL A 369 -24.17 -5.52 -17.61
N LYS A 370 -25.19 -6.36 -17.82
CA LYS A 370 -26.59 -5.94 -17.93
C LYS A 370 -27.06 -5.17 -16.66
N TYR A 371 -26.58 -5.59 -15.50
CA TYR A 371 -26.90 -4.98 -14.22
C TYR A 371 -25.62 -4.65 -13.42
N PRO A 372 -24.99 -3.46 -13.63
CA PRO A 372 -23.74 -3.09 -12.97
C PRO A 372 -23.79 -3.15 -11.44
N TRP A 373 -24.94 -2.91 -10.84
CA TRP A 373 -25.14 -2.94 -9.40
C TRP A 373 -24.99 -4.37 -8.82
N LEU A 374 -25.46 -5.41 -9.52
CA LEU A 374 -25.24 -6.82 -9.13
C LEU A 374 -23.74 -7.16 -9.16
N GLY A 375 -23.03 -6.71 -10.21
CA GLY A 375 -21.59 -6.87 -10.28
C GLY A 375 -20.86 -6.23 -9.12
N ARG A 376 -21.29 -5.03 -8.69
CA ARG A 376 -20.74 -4.33 -7.52
C ARG A 376 -20.99 -5.09 -6.23
N ILE A 377 -22.23 -5.52 -5.97
CA ILE A 377 -22.59 -6.28 -4.77
C ILE A 377 -21.77 -7.57 -4.70
N LYS A 378 -21.76 -8.37 -5.78
CA LYS A 378 -20.96 -9.60 -5.85
C LYS A 378 -19.49 -9.34 -5.55
N THR A 379 -18.90 -8.35 -6.24
CA THR A 379 -17.47 -8.05 -6.10
C THR A 379 -17.15 -7.55 -4.70
N PHE A 380 -17.97 -6.68 -4.14
CA PHE A 380 -17.83 -6.18 -2.78
C PHE A 380 -17.91 -7.33 -1.75
N ALA A 381 -18.90 -8.22 -1.87
CA ALA A 381 -19.05 -9.36 -0.99
C ALA A 381 -17.84 -10.31 -1.03
N LEU A 382 -17.32 -10.60 -2.24
CA LEU A 382 -16.09 -11.41 -2.38
C LEU A 382 -14.87 -10.72 -1.77
N VAL A 383 -14.73 -9.41 -1.97
CA VAL A 383 -13.62 -8.62 -1.40
C VAL A 383 -13.71 -8.60 0.13
N VAL A 384 -14.90 -8.39 0.70
CA VAL A 384 -15.12 -8.47 2.16
C VAL A 384 -14.71 -9.84 2.67
N LEU A 385 -15.22 -10.91 2.05
CA LEU A 385 -14.90 -12.28 2.44
C LEU A 385 -13.39 -12.56 2.41
N PHE A 386 -12.69 -12.14 1.35
CA PHE A 386 -11.25 -12.36 1.24
C PHE A 386 -10.46 -11.50 2.23
N PHE A 387 -10.88 -10.27 2.52
CA PHE A 387 -10.22 -9.45 3.51
C PHE A 387 -10.33 -9.98 4.94
N THR A 388 -11.31 -10.85 5.25
CA THR A 388 -11.31 -11.54 6.56
C THR A 388 -10.09 -12.43 6.77
N LEU A 389 -9.58 -13.08 5.68
CA LEU A 389 -8.30 -13.81 5.71
C LEU A 389 -7.11 -12.88 6.04
N PHE A 390 -7.13 -11.68 5.45
CA PHE A 390 -6.07 -10.69 5.68
C PHE A 390 -6.02 -10.20 7.14
N ARG A 391 -7.17 -10.15 7.84
CA ARG A 391 -7.27 -9.68 9.22
C ARG A 391 -7.10 -10.80 10.26
N ALA A 392 -7.42 -12.03 9.90
CA ALA A 392 -7.35 -13.17 10.81
C ALA A 392 -5.90 -13.42 11.27
N PRO A 393 -5.67 -13.66 12.57
CA PRO A 393 -4.32 -13.88 13.09
C PRO A 393 -3.70 -15.17 12.56
N ASP A 394 -4.49 -16.20 12.35
CA ASP A 394 -4.09 -17.52 11.83
C ASP A 394 -5.25 -18.18 11.09
N PHE A 395 -4.94 -19.29 10.42
CA PHE A 395 -5.91 -20.01 9.59
C PHE A 395 -7.01 -20.69 10.40
N ALA A 396 -6.71 -21.18 11.59
CA ALA A 396 -7.71 -21.84 12.47
C ALA A 396 -8.73 -20.80 12.97
N SER A 397 -8.28 -19.65 13.40
CA SER A 397 -9.14 -18.51 13.77
C SER A 397 -10.05 -18.06 12.62
N TRP A 398 -9.53 -18.04 11.39
CA TRP A 398 -10.34 -17.72 10.21
C TRP A 398 -11.39 -18.79 9.94
N VAL A 399 -11.06 -20.08 10.05
CA VAL A 399 -12.05 -21.16 9.87
C VAL A 399 -13.16 -21.06 10.92
N ASN A 400 -12.81 -20.81 12.18
CA ASN A 400 -13.79 -20.59 13.25
C ASN A 400 -14.67 -19.36 12.99
N TYR A 401 -14.09 -18.26 12.51
CA TYR A 401 -14.82 -17.07 12.09
C TYR A 401 -15.82 -17.40 10.98
N MET A 402 -15.41 -18.16 9.95
CA MET A 402 -16.28 -18.55 8.84
C MET A 402 -17.39 -19.50 9.29
N ALA A 403 -17.07 -20.46 10.14
CA ALA A 403 -18.08 -21.37 10.71
C ALA A 403 -19.13 -20.60 11.52
N ALA A 404 -18.70 -19.64 12.33
CA ALA A 404 -19.59 -18.80 13.12
C ALA A 404 -20.41 -17.83 12.25
N LEU A 405 -19.79 -17.25 11.21
CA LEU A 405 -20.43 -16.32 10.28
C LEU A 405 -21.64 -16.97 9.55
N PHE A 406 -21.57 -18.26 9.26
CA PHE A 406 -22.63 -19.00 8.58
C PHE A 406 -23.50 -19.85 9.52
N ASN A 407 -23.28 -19.76 10.83
CA ASN A 407 -24.09 -20.43 11.83
C ASN A 407 -25.32 -19.58 12.18
N PHE A 408 -26.19 -19.42 11.20
CA PHE A 408 -27.49 -18.76 11.41
C PHE A 408 -28.40 -19.74 12.19
N GLY A 409 -28.63 -19.44 13.45
CA GLY A 409 -29.67 -20.12 14.26
C GLY A 409 -31.10 -19.92 13.71
N SER A 410 -32.07 -19.80 14.56
CA SER A 410 -33.45 -19.48 14.15
C SER A 410 -33.52 -18.02 13.60
N PHE A 411 -34.58 -17.72 12.81
CA PHE A 411 -34.84 -16.34 12.37
C PHE A 411 -34.99 -15.37 13.56
N GLY A 412 -35.47 -15.86 14.70
CA GLY A 412 -35.54 -15.11 15.97
C GLY A 412 -34.15 -14.67 16.44
N ASP A 413 -33.16 -15.55 16.34
CA ASP A 413 -31.77 -15.27 16.75
C ASP A 413 -31.13 -14.16 15.87
N VAL A 414 -31.49 -14.10 14.56
CA VAL A 414 -31.07 -13.04 13.66
C VAL A 414 -31.66 -11.68 14.06
N VAL A 415 -32.94 -11.65 14.46
CA VAL A 415 -33.65 -10.43 14.92
C VAL A 415 -33.06 -9.96 16.26
N ASP A 416 -32.79 -10.87 17.18
CA ASP A 416 -32.17 -10.54 18.48
C ASP A 416 -30.73 -10.14 18.34
N ALA A 417 -29.98 -10.75 17.40
CA ALA A 417 -28.66 -10.32 17.01
C ALA A 417 -28.64 -8.89 16.43
N PHE A 418 -29.63 -8.56 15.59
CA PHE A 418 -29.78 -7.20 15.06
C PHE A 418 -30.08 -6.18 16.17
N ARG A 419 -30.94 -6.56 17.13
CA ARG A 419 -31.21 -5.73 18.32
C ARG A 419 -29.97 -5.57 19.20
N SER A 420 -29.21 -6.65 19.45
CA SER A 420 -28.01 -6.63 20.29
C SER A 420 -26.87 -5.85 19.62
N ALA A 421 -26.68 -5.96 18.30
CA ALA A 421 -25.68 -5.20 17.55
C ALA A 421 -25.94 -3.69 17.61
N ILE A 422 -27.23 -3.27 17.60
CA ILE A 422 -27.60 -1.85 17.74
C ILE A 422 -27.54 -1.38 19.20
N TRP A 423 -27.88 -2.25 20.16
CA TRP A 423 -28.15 -1.83 21.55
C TRP A 423 -27.25 -2.44 22.61
N GLY A 424 -26.44 -3.47 22.34
CA GLY A 424 -25.71 -4.14 23.41
C GLY A 424 -24.65 -5.17 23.06
N GLY A 425 -24.32 -5.37 21.78
CA GLY A 425 -23.34 -6.36 21.32
C GLY A 425 -21.90 -6.04 21.78
N VAL A 426 -21.00 -5.85 20.87
CA VAL A 426 -19.62 -5.43 21.20
C VAL A 426 -19.63 -4.03 21.82
N ALA A 427 -19.02 -3.87 23.01
CA ALA A 427 -18.96 -2.61 23.73
C ALA A 427 -18.10 -1.55 23.00
N VAL A 428 -18.67 -0.94 21.97
CA VAL A 428 -18.06 0.19 21.26
C VAL A 428 -18.61 1.49 21.82
N PRO A 429 -17.74 2.45 22.19
CA PRO A 429 -18.21 3.75 22.65
C PRO A 429 -19.15 4.41 21.64
N ARG A 430 -20.32 4.90 22.07
CA ARG A 430 -21.29 5.56 21.18
C ARG A 430 -20.68 6.69 20.36
N ALA A 431 -19.72 7.42 20.93
CA ALA A 431 -18.98 8.46 20.22
C ALA A 431 -18.25 7.93 18.96
N VAL A 432 -17.72 6.71 19.01
CA VAL A 432 -17.07 6.06 17.86
C VAL A 432 -18.08 5.77 16.75
N LEU A 433 -19.26 5.23 17.10
CA LEU A 433 -20.32 4.94 16.13
C LEU A 433 -20.83 6.22 15.47
N VAL A 434 -21.05 7.30 16.25
CA VAL A 434 -21.48 8.59 15.72
C VAL A 434 -20.40 9.18 14.80
N SER A 435 -19.14 9.15 15.20
CA SER A 435 -18.04 9.67 14.38
C SER A 435 -17.89 8.89 13.05
N CYS A 436 -18.05 7.56 13.09
CA CYS A 436 -18.07 6.73 11.88
C CYS A 436 -19.24 7.10 10.97
N ALA A 437 -20.45 7.21 11.51
CA ALA A 437 -21.65 7.52 10.73
C ALA A 437 -21.55 8.91 10.08
N VAL A 438 -21.13 9.93 10.82
CA VAL A 438 -20.93 11.29 10.31
C VAL A 438 -19.82 11.31 9.27
N GLY A 439 -18.66 10.69 9.56
CA GLY A 439 -17.53 10.60 8.64
C GLY A 439 -17.89 9.92 7.32
N LEU A 440 -18.57 8.77 7.37
CA LEU A 440 -19.05 8.05 6.18
C LEU A 440 -20.07 8.88 5.38
N SER A 441 -20.95 9.64 6.07
CA SER A 441 -21.90 10.54 5.42
C SER A 441 -21.20 11.68 4.68
N ILE A 442 -20.18 12.30 5.28
CA ILE A 442 -19.34 13.32 4.63
C ILE A 442 -18.64 12.75 3.39
N TRP A 443 -18.03 11.56 3.53
CA TRP A 443 -17.35 10.90 2.41
C TRP A 443 -18.31 10.53 1.29
N GLY A 444 -19.48 9.98 1.62
CA GLY A 444 -20.53 9.60 0.67
C GLY A 444 -21.11 10.81 -0.05
N ALA A 445 -21.42 11.89 0.68
CA ALA A 445 -21.93 13.13 0.11
C ALA A 445 -20.96 13.70 -0.93
N ARG A 446 -19.65 13.76 -0.60
CA ARG A 446 -18.65 14.20 -1.58
C ARG A 446 -18.60 13.28 -2.79
N ALA A 447 -18.60 11.96 -2.59
CA ALA A 447 -18.55 10.99 -3.68
C ALA A 447 -19.76 11.10 -4.63
N LEU A 448 -20.94 11.48 -4.14
CA LEU A 448 -22.11 11.74 -4.94
C LEU A 448 -22.02 13.06 -5.71
N ILE A 449 -21.59 14.13 -5.05
CA ILE A 449 -21.49 15.47 -5.65
C ILE A 449 -20.41 15.49 -6.76
N THR A 450 -19.25 14.87 -6.53
CA THR A 450 -18.15 14.86 -7.51
C THR A 450 -18.40 13.93 -8.70
N ARG A 451 -19.35 12.98 -8.63
CA ARG A 451 -19.74 12.12 -9.77
C ARG A 451 -20.37 12.88 -10.93
N GLY A 452 -20.90 14.07 -10.70
CA GLY A 452 -21.44 14.95 -11.75
C GLY A 452 -20.39 15.65 -12.61
N GLY A 453 -19.13 15.70 -12.18
CA GLY A 453 -18.01 16.30 -12.91
C GLY A 453 -17.08 15.23 -13.49
N SER A 454 -16.81 15.32 -14.76
CA SER A 454 -15.90 14.55 -15.63
C SER A 454 -15.21 13.29 -15.04
N ARG A 455 -15.48 12.13 -15.65
CA ARG A 455 -14.77 10.87 -15.46
C ARG A 455 -13.27 11.10 -15.72
N GLY A 456 -12.48 11.20 -14.66
CA GLY A 456 -11.02 11.27 -14.78
C GLY A 456 -10.37 12.52 -14.16
N ALA A 457 -11.12 13.41 -13.51
CA ALA A 457 -10.51 14.50 -12.77
C ALA A 457 -9.64 13.93 -11.64
N VAL A 458 -8.34 14.22 -11.71
CA VAL A 458 -7.40 13.94 -10.62
C VAL A 458 -7.91 14.70 -9.38
N VAL A 459 -7.91 14.05 -8.24
CA VAL A 459 -8.30 14.69 -6.97
C VAL A 459 -7.43 15.94 -6.77
N GLY A 460 -8.07 17.11 -6.74
CA GLY A 460 -7.37 18.41 -6.68
C GLY A 460 -7.62 19.33 -7.89
N ASP A 461 -8.20 18.82 -8.98
CA ASP A 461 -8.58 19.63 -10.17
C ASP A 461 -10.01 20.18 -10.06
N GLU A 462 -10.61 20.15 -8.87
CA GLU A 462 -11.93 20.67 -8.58
C GLU A 462 -11.95 22.22 -8.66
N PRO A 463 -13.09 22.86 -9.06
CA PRO A 463 -13.22 24.31 -9.03
C PRO A 463 -12.86 24.89 -7.65
N GLY A 464 -12.20 26.04 -7.63
CA GLY A 464 -11.62 26.64 -6.43
C GLY A 464 -12.59 26.76 -5.23
N ALA A 465 -13.83 27.21 -5.48
CA ALA A 465 -14.84 27.35 -4.42
C ALA A 465 -15.18 26.03 -3.73
N TRP A 466 -15.39 24.94 -4.49
CA TRP A 466 -15.65 23.61 -3.94
C TRP A 466 -14.46 23.04 -3.15
N ARG A 467 -13.24 23.34 -3.59
CA ARG A 467 -12.01 22.93 -2.87
C ARG A 467 -11.95 23.57 -1.49
N TRP A 468 -12.23 24.88 -1.38
CA TRP A 468 -12.26 25.55 -0.09
C TRP A 468 -13.35 25.02 0.83
N THR A 469 -14.57 24.81 0.30
CA THR A 469 -15.68 24.24 1.09
C THR A 469 -15.33 22.88 1.67
N TRP A 470 -14.81 21.96 0.85
CA TRP A 470 -14.40 20.63 1.32
C TRP A 470 -13.19 20.69 2.24
N SER A 471 -12.25 21.59 2.04
CA SER A 471 -11.13 21.80 2.96
C SER A 471 -11.63 22.17 4.35
N LEU A 472 -12.59 23.08 4.45
CA LEU A 472 -13.18 23.46 5.73
C LEU A 472 -13.93 22.29 6.37
N VAL A 473 -14.74 21.56 5.61
CA VAL A 473 -15.48 20.39 6.11
C VAL A 473 -14.50 19.34 6.65
N TYR A 474 -13.43 19.03 5.93
CA TYR A 474 -12.44 18.07 6.40
C TYR A 474 -11.69 18.56 7.62
N LEU A 475 -11.30 19.83 7.66
CA LEU A 475 -10.62 20.43 8.82
C LEU A 475 -11.48 20.34 10.07
N LEU A 476 -12.74 20.72 9.98
CA LEU A 476 -13.70 20.64 11.10
C LEU A 476 -13.92 19.19 11.53
N ALA A 477 -14.10 18.27 10.57
CA ALA A 477 -14.24 16.86 10.88
C ALA A 477 -12.98 16.28 11.58
N ILE A 478 -11.78 16.66 11.15
CA ILE A 478 -10.53 16.23 11.78
C ILE A 478 -10.42 16.78 13.19
N ILE A 479 -10.77 18.05 13.43
CA ILE A 479 -10.68 18.69 14.76
C ILE A 479 -11.68 18.09 15.73
N PHE A 480 -12.95 17.91 15.31
CA PHE A 480 -14.02 17.49 16.22
C PHE A 480 -14.22 15.98 16.31
N LEU A 481 -13.89 15.25 15.24
CA LEU A 481 -14.12 13.80 15.15
C LEU A 481 -12.80 13.02 15.04
N GLY A 482 -11.66 13.66 14.85
CA GLY A 482 -10.40 12.96 14.62
C GLY A 482 -9.93 12.19 15.84
N ARG A 483 -9.53 10.93 15.62
CA ARG A 483 -8.87 10.09 16.61
C ARG A 483 -7.38 9.99 16.30
N PHE A 484 -6.55 10.52 17.19
CA PHE A 484 -5.09 10.53 17.05
C PHE A 484 -4.43 9.53 18.00
N SER A 485 -5.09 8.42 18.30
CA SER A 485 -4.72 7.44 19.33
C SER A 485 -3.54 6.54 18.99
N GLY A 486 -2.65 6.96 18.10
CA GLY A 486 -1.37 6.29 17.89
C GLY A 486 -1.43 4.92 17.21
N GLN A 487 -2.57 4.51 16.64
CA GLN A 487 -2.59 3.33 15.79
C GLN A 487 -1.70 3.55 14.59
N GLY A 488 -0.64 2.75 14.46
CA GLY A 488 0.23 2.77 13.30
C GLY A 488 -0.54 2.50 12.02
N PHE A 489 0.07 2.80 10.89
CA PHE A 489 -0.46 2.38 9.58
C PHE A 489 -0.60 0.85 9.55
N ILE A 490 -1.73 0.35 9.05
CA ILE A 490 -2.07 -1.08 9.11
C ILE A 490 -0.99 -1.98 8.49
N TYR A 491 -0.31 -1.51 7.43
CA TYR A 491 0.80 -2.23 6.79
C TYR A 491 2.11 -2.27 7.61
N PHE A 492 2.20 -1.60 8.76
CA PHE A 492 3.33 -1.75 9.67
C PHE A 492 3.14 -2.90 10.65
N GLN A 493 1.96 -3.52 10.66
CA GLN A 493 1.60 -4.62 11.54
C GLN A 493 1.90 -5.99 10.90
N PHE A 494 2.21 -6.02 9.59
CA PHE A 494 2.37 -7.26 8.81
C PHE A 494 3.77 -7.41 8.22
#